data_be65fb9089309ba827ab26c6cf3faf20
#
_entry.id   be65fb9089309ba827ab26c6cf3faf20
#
_cell.length_a   1.000
_cell.length_b   1.000
_cell.length_c   1.000
_cell.angle_alpha   90.00
_cell.angle_beta   90.00
_cell.angle_gamma   90.00
#
_symmetry.space_group_name_H-M   'P 1'
#
loop_
_entity.id
_entity.type
_entity.pdbx_description
1 polymer ?
#
loop_
_entity_poly.entity_id
_entity_poly.type
_entity_poly.pdbx_seq_one_letter_code
_entity_poly.pdbx_strand_id
1 'polypeptide(L)'
;LEITGYATRFDTDPAVSGSGLNATMNEALANAGRRPLNVDFICAHGPGHPSLDRMETKMIKNVFGTHANRVPVSSIKGVTGNPLSAAGPFQLIACSLATRHGIIPPTANLEKPDLECDLDYVPLHARHAHLNCILINAHGLGGGNSCLITERVS
;
A
#
# COMPACT_ATOMS: atom_id res chain seq x y z
N LEU A 1 4.15 -14.95 7.70
CA LEU A 1 4.03 -13.51 7.77
C LEU A 1 3.49 -13.11 9.15
N GLU A 2 4.09 -12.13 9.78
CA GLU A 2 3.68 -11.58 11.08
C GLU A 2 3.21 -10.14 10.88
N ILE A 3 2.17 -9.72 11.60
CA ILE A 3 1.75 -8.31 11.67
C ILE A 3 2.52 -7.68 12.82
N THR A 4 3.47 -6.80 12.51
CA THR A 4 4.36 -6.17 13.50
C THR A 4 3.93 -4.75 13.85
N GLY A 5 3.12 -4.10 13.01
CA GLY A 5 2.57 -2.78 13.27
C GLY A 5 1.23 -2.56 12.61
N TYR A 6 0.40 -1.75 13.23
CA TYR A 6 -0.88 -1.34 12.64
C TYR A 6 -1.32 0.03 13.18
N ALA A 7 -2.13 0.71 12.39
CA ALA A 7 -2.81 1.92 12.81
C ALA A 7 -4.10 2.12 12.03
N THR A 8 -5.02 2.87 12.62
CA THR A 8 -6.27 3.29 11.98
C THR A 8 -6.56 4.74 12.35
N ARG A 9 -6.89 5.56 11.35
CA ARG A 9 -7.26 6.97 11.50
C ARG A 9 -8.39 7.34 10.55
N PHE A 10 -9.17 8.33 10.94
CA PHE A 10 -10.12 8.97 10.04
C PHE A 10 -9.52 10.26 9.47
N ASP A 11 -9.87 10.59 8.24
CA ASP A 11 -9.65 11.93 7.72
C ASP A 11 -10.52 12.91 8.52
N THR A 12 -9.88 13.87 9.19
CA THR A 12 -10.56 14.84 10.06
C THR A 12 -11.01 16.08 9.30
N ASP A 13 -10.44 16.31 8.13
CA ASP A 13 -10.75 17.44 7.26
C ASP A 13 -11.04 16.94 5.85
N PRO A 14 -12.30 17.03 5.38
CA PRO A 14 -12.66 16.68 4.00
C PRO A 14 -11.90 17.49 2.93
N ALA A 15 -11.41 18.70 3.28
CA ALA A 15 -10.64 19.54 2.37
C ALA A 15 -9.17 19.06 2.24
N VAL A 16 -8.67 18.29 3.19
CA VAL A 16 -7.31 17.73 3.18
C VAL A 16 -7.39 16.22 3.05
N SER A 17 -7.81 15.77 1.87
CA SER A 17 -7.89 14.33 1.56
C SER A 17 -6.55 13.64 1.78
N GLY A 18 -6.56 12.55 2.53
CA GLY A 18 -5.40 11.70 2.78
C GLY A 18 -4.58 12.05 4.03
N SER A 19 -4.96 13.05 4.82
CA SER A 19 -4.25 13.35 6.08
C SER A 19 -4.27 12.17 7.04
N GLY A 20 -5.39 11.47 7.15
CA GLY A 20 -5.55 10.26 7.92
C GLY A 20 -4.67 9.12 7.40
N LEU A 21 -4.56 8.94 6.09
CA LEU A 21 -3.70 7.92 5.49
C LEU A 21 -2.22 8.19 5.78
N ASN A 22 -1.78 9.45 5.67
CA ASN A 22 -0.43 9.85 6.01
C ASN A 22 -0.10 9.53 7.48
N ALA A 23 -0.97 9.94 8.40
CA ALA A 23 -0.81 9.68 9.84
C ALA A 23 -0.80 8.17 10.14
N THR A 24 -1.69 7.42 9.50
CA THR A 24 -1.81 5.96 9.66
C THR A 24 -0.54 5.23 9.24
N MET A 25 0.03 5.56 8.08
CA MET A 25 1.29 4.95 7.63
C MET A 25 2.45 5.24 8.60
N ASN A 26 2.61 6.49 9.02
CA ASN A 26 3.67 6.86 9.98
C ASN A 26 3.52 6.13 11.32
N GLU A 27 2.30 6.05 11.84
CA GLU A 27 2.03 5.37 13.11
C GLU A 27 2.23 3.85 13.01
N ALA A 28 1.76 3.21 11.93
CA ALA A 28 1.98 1.78 11.73
C ALA A 28 3.48 1.43 11.64
N LEU A 29 4.27 2.25 10.93
CA LEU A 29 5.73 2.12 10.88
C LEU A 29 6.36 2.29 12.27
N ALA A 30 5.95 3.31 13.02
CA ALA A 30 6.45 3.54 14.38
C ALA A 30 6.12 2.36 15.31
N ASN A 31 4.90 1.83 15.25
CA ASN A 31 4.46 0.69 16.04
C ASN A 31 5.27 -0.58 15.71
N ALA A 32 5.67 -0.75 14.45
CA ALA A 32 6.55 -1.85 14.03
C ALA A 32 8.03 -1.61 14.36
N GLY A 33 8.42 -0.42 14.85
CA GLY A 33 9.81 -0.04 15.00
C GLY A 33 10.57 0.03 13.67
N ARG A 34 9.86 0.35 12.57
CA ARG A 34 10.41 0.40 11.21
C ARG A 34 10.41 1.82 10.65
N ARG A 35 11.32 2.06 9.73
CA ARG A 35 11.40 3.31 8.96
C ARG A 35 10.93 3.03 7.52
N PRO A 36 10.51 4.03 6.75
CA PRO A 36 10.14 3.85 5.34
C PRO A 36 11.18 3.09 4.52
N LEU A 37 12.47 3.28 4.79
CA LEU A 37 13.58 2.59 4.11
C LEU A 37 13.64 1.06 4.35
N ASN A 38 12.92 0.56 5.35
CA ASN A 38 12.87 -0.87 5.65
C ASN A 38 11.76 -1.60 4.87
N VAL A 39 10.88 -0.85 4.18
CA VAL A 39 9.76 -1.42 3.43
C VAL A 39 10.23 -1.83 2.03
N ASP A 40 10.05 -3.10 1.71
CA ASP A 40 10.43 -3.69 0.43
C ASP A 40 9.32 -3.60 -0.62
N PHE A 41 8.07 -3.47 -0.17
CA PHE A 41 6.90 -3.43 -1.04
C PHE A 41 5.72 -2.74 -0.36
N ILE A 42 4.94 -1.96 -1.13
CA ILE A 42 3.68 -1.36 -0.68
C ILE A 42 2.52 -2.02 -1.43
N CYS A 43 1.67 -2.71 -0.69
CA CYS A 43 0.37 -3.15 -1.19
C CYS A 43 -0.63 -2.01 -1.00
N ALA A 44 -0.85 -1.26 -2.07
CA ALA A 44 -1.68 -0.08 -2.06
C ALA A 44 -3.17 -0.39 -1.92
N HIS A 45 -3.95 0.56 -1.42
CA HIS A 45 -5.41 0.49 -1.53
C HIS A 45 -5.82 0.47 -2.99
N GLY A 46 -5.31 1.41 -3.82
CA GLY A 46 -5.39 1.43 -5.27
C GLY A 46 -6.72 0.95 -5.87
N PRO A 47 -7.86 1.64 -5.65
CA PRO A 47 -9.17 1.17 -6.10
C PRO A 47 -9.42 1.39 -7.60
N GLY A 48 -8.54 2.06 -8.31
CA GLY A 48 -8.75 2.46 -9.70
C GLY A 48 -9.60 3.73 -9.84
N HIS A 49 -9.70 4.52 -8.78
CA HIS A 49 -10.42 5.80 -8.79
C HIS A 49 -9.42 6.96 -8.88
N PRO A 50 -9.43 7.79 -9.93
CA PRO A 50 -8.38 8.79 -10.19
C PRO A 50 -8.01 9.66 -8.99
N SER A 51 -8.99 10.24 -8.28
CA SER A 51 -8.69 11.11 -7.15
C SER A 51 -8.13 10.37 -5.94
N LEU A 52 -8.57 9.13 -5.68
CA LEU A 52 -8.08 8.33 -4.57
C LEU A 52 -6.67 7.79 -4.85
N ASP A 53 -6.40 7.35 -6.08
CA ASP A 53 -5.09 6.83 -6.47
C ASP A 53 -4.04 7.96 -6.45
N ARG A 54 -4.38 9.16 -6.93
CA ARG A 54 -3.52 10.36 -6.82
C ARG A 54 -3.27 10.77 -5.38
N MET A 55 -4.32 10.76 -4.56
CA MET A 55 -4.20 11.05 -3.13
C MET A 55 -3.26 10.06 -2.44
N GLU A 56 -3.44 8.75 -2.64
CA GLU A 56 -2.59 7.71 -2.07
C GLU A 56 -1.14 7.87 -2.54
N THR A 57 -0.91 8.13 -3.84
CA THR A 57 0.42 8.44 -4.40
C THR A 57 1.10 9.58 -3.65
N LYS A 58 0.37 10.69 -3.46
CA LYS A 58 0.88 11.86 -2.73
C LYS A 58 1.25 11.51 -1.29
N MET A 59 0.41 10.75 -0.59
CA MET A 59 0.67 10.35 0.79
C MET A 59 1.85 9.39 0.91
N ILE A 60 2.00 8.44 -0.02
CA ILE A 60 3.19 7.59 -0.09
C ILE A 60 4.45 8.44 -0.28
N LYS A 61 4.45 9.40 -1.20
CA LYS A 61 5.59 10.31 -1.39
C LYS A 61 5.92 11.13 -0.14
N ASN A 62 4.91 11.60 0.57
CA ASN A 62 5.10 12.37 1.80
C ASN A 62 5.77 11.54 2.90
N VAL A 63 5.36 10.28 3.08
CA VAL A 63 5.90 9.39 4.13
C VAL A 63 7.26 8.83 3.74
N PHE A 64 7.43 8.42 2.49
CA PHE A 64 8.63 7.72 2.02
C PHE A 64 9.72 8.65 1.48
N GLY A 65 9.40 9.91 1.22
CA GLY A 65 10.36 10.87 0.65
C GLY A 65 10.99 10.35 -0.65
N THR A 66 12.30 10.44 -0.76
CA THR A 66 13.03 9.96 -1.95
C THR A 66 12.97 8.44 -2.13
N HIS A 67 12.68 7.68 -1.07
CA HIS A 67 12.52 6.23 -1.14
C HIS A 67 11.25 5.81 -1.89
N ALA A 68 10.23 6.65 -1.94
CA ALA A 68 9.00 6.39 -2.67
C ALA A 68 9.25 6.01 -4.15
N ASN A 69 10.27 6.58 -4.78
CA ASN A 69 10.63 6.28 -6.17
C ASN A 69 11.38 4.95 -6.36
N ARG A 70 11.69 4.25 -5.28
CA ARG A 70 12.46 2.99 -5.30
C ARG A 70 11.68 1.80 -4.78
N VAL A 71 10.71 2.04 -3.89
CA VAL A 71 9.87 0.99 -3.34
C VAL A 71 8.79 0.64 -4.37
N PRO A 72 8.66 -0.63 -4.77
CA PRO A 72 7.57 -1.05 -5.64
C PRO A 72 6.22 -0.93 -4.94
N VAL A 73 5.21 -0.52 -5.69
CA VAL A 73 3.83 -0.38 -5.24
C VAL A 73 2.96 -1.23 -6.15
N SER A 74 1.97 -1.95 -5.65
CA SER A 74 0.95 -2.53 -6.51
C SER A 74 -0.41 -2.64 -5.82
N SER A 75 -1.45 -2.72 -6.63
CA SER A 75 -2.81 -3.04 -6.18
C SER A 75 -3.30 -4.32 -6.83
N ILE A 76 -3.82 -5.23 -6.00
CA ILE A 76 -4.39 -6.50 -6.47
C ILE A 76 -5.82 -6.34 -7.03
N LYS A 77 -6.41 -5.15 -6.89
CA LYS A 77 -7.83 -4.91 -7.25
C LYS A 77 -8.09 -4.96 -8.74
N GLY A 78 -7.06 -4.83 -9.58
CA GLY A 78 -7.17 -5.08 -11.02
C GLY A 78 -7.57 -6.53 -11.37
N VAL A 79 -7.34 -7.48 -10.46
CA VAL A 79 -7.71 -8.90 -10.59
C VAL A 79 -8.92 -9.25 -9.73
N THR A 80 -8.90 -8.83 -8.45
CA THR A 80 -9.94 -9.25 -7.48
C THR A 80 -11.21 -8.42 -7.54
N GLY A 81 -11.19 -7.28 -8.23
CA GLY A 81 -12.17 -6.22 -8.02
C GLY A 81 -11.95 -5.54 -6.66
N ASN A 82 -12.82 -4.62 -6.30
CA ASN A 82 -12.81 -4.00 -4.97
C ASN A 82 -13.78 -4.74 -4.02
N PRO A 83 -13.30 -5.62 -3.13
CA PRO A 83 -14.15 -6.42 -2.26
C PRO A 83 -14.63 -5.65 -1.02
N LEU A 84 -14.55 -4.31 -1.02
CA LEU A 84 -14.99 -3.42 0.05
C LEU A 84 -14.41 -3.82 1.42
N SER A 85 -15.26 -4.24 2.37
CA SER A 85 -14.83 -4.60 3.74
C SER A 85 -13.86 -5.78 3.79
N ALA A 86 -13.84 -6.64 2.77
CA ALA A 86 -12.91 -7.76 2.68
C ALA A 86 -11.57 -7.37 2.02
N ALA A 87 -11.36 -6.11 1.61
CA ALA A 87 -10.14 -5.69 0.92
C ALA A 87 -8.87 -5.97 1.75
N GLY A 88 -8.88 -5.61 3.03
CA GLY A 88 -7.75 -5.86 3.94
C GLY A 88 -7.33 -7.33 4.03
N PRO A 89 -8.25 -8.27 4.33
CA PRO A 89 -7.96 -9.70 4.30
C PRO A 89 -7.40 -10.20 2.96
N PHE A 90 -7.96 -9.77 1.82
CA PHE A 90 -7.45 -10.15 0.50
C PHE A 90 -6.02 -9.64 0.27
N GLN A 91 -5.74 -8.37 0.64
CA GLN A 91 -4.39 -7.80 0.55
C GLN A 91 -3.41 -8.56 1.45
N LEU A 92 -3.80 -8.89 2.69
CA LEU A 92 -2.95 -9.64 3.62
C LEU A 92 -2.61 -11.04 3.08
N ILE A 93 -3.59 -11.75 2.51
CA ILE A 93 -3.37 -13.05 1.87
C ILE A 93 -2.41 -12.90 0.68
N ALA A 94 -2.63 -11.93 -0.19
CA ALA A 94 -1.77 -11.68 -1.33
C ALA A 94 -0.33 -11.35 -0.90
N CYS A 95 -0.14 -10.53 0.12
CA CYS A 95 1.18 -10.22 0.68
C CYS A 95 1.84 -11.45 1.32
N SER A 96 1.06 -12.32 1.98
CA SER A 96 1.59 -13.58 2.52
C SER A 96 2.10 -14.50 1.41
N LEU A 97 1.34 -14.63 0.32
CA LEU A 97 1.76 -15.40 -0.85
C LEU A 97 2.97 -14.75 -1.55
N ALA A 98 2.97 -13.42 -1.70
CA ALA A 98 4.08 -12.67 -2.25
C ALA A 98 5.38 -12.92 -1.48
N THR A 99 5.34 -12.86 -0.16
CA THR A 99 6.48 -13.15 0.72
C THR A 99 6.94 -14.60 0.58
N ARG A 100 6.00 -15.55 0.56
CA ARG A 100 6.29 -16.98 0.45
C ARG A 100 6.97 -17.34 -0.86
N HIS A 101 6.51 -16.77 -1.96
CA HIS A 101 6.99 -17.08 -3.31
C HIS A 101 8.09 -16.14 -3.82
N GLY A 102 8.40 -15.05 -3.10
CA GLY A 102 9.37 -14.05 -3.53
C GLY A 102 8.92 -13.31 -4.81
N ILE A 103 7.62 -13.01 -4.91
CA ILE A 103 7.02 -12.40 -6.10
C ILE A 103 6.09 -11.25 -5.71
N ILE A 104 6.35 -10.06 -6.22
CA ILE A 104 5.42 -8.92 -6.13
C ILE A 104 4.34 -9.11 -7.20
N PRO A 105 3.05 -9.15 -6.83
CA PRO A 105 1.97 -9.20 -7.81
C PRO A 105 1.92 -7.90 -8.62
N PRO A 106 1.55 -7.96 -9.91
CA PRO A 106 1.44 -6.76 -10.72
C PRO A 106 0.19 -5.96 -10.36
N THR A 107 0.20 -4.66 -10.67
CA THR A 107 -1.03 -3.91 -10.89
C THR A 107 -1.58 -4.32 -12.26
N ALA A 108 -2.49 -5.29 -12.24
CA ALA A 108 -3.07 -5.82 -13.47
C ALA A 108 -3.85 -4.73 -14.21
N ASN A 109 -3.83 -4.80 -15.54
CA ASN A 109 -4.53 -3.87 -16.44
C ASN A 109 -4.00 -2.42 -16.41
N LEU A 110 -2.86 -2.16 -15.75
CA LEU A 110 -2.23 -0.84 -15.77
C LEU A 110 -1.39 -0.69 -17.07
N GLU A 111 -2.04 -0.30 -18.15
CA GLU A 111 -1.39 -0.05 -19.45
C GLU A 111 -0.94 1.40 -19.59
N LYS A 112 -1.72 2.34 -19.05
CA LYS A 112 -1.47 3.78 -19.13
C LYS A 112 -1.56 4.37 -17.73
N PRO A 113 -0.42 4.59 -17.06
CA PRO A 113 -0.42 5.23 -15.74
C PRO A 113 -0.89 6.68 -15.85
N ASP A 114 -1.58 7.16 -14.83
CA ASP A 114 -1.88 8.57 -14.65
C ASP A 114 -0.57 9.35 -14.39
N LEU A 115 -0.42 10.52 -14.98
CA LEU A 115 0.78 11.34 -14.83
C LEU A 115 1.05 11.79 -13.40
N GLU A 116 0.02 11.87 -12.56
CA GLU A 116 0.15 12.20 -11.14
C GLU A 116 0.40 10.95 -10.27
N CYS A 117 0.24 9.75 -10.84
CA CYS A 117 0.57 8.46 -10.24
C CYS A 117 1.90 7.97 -10.83
N ASP A 118 3.01 8.60 -10.45
CA ASP A 118 4.34 8.47 -11.07
C ASP A 118 5.32 7.61 -10.23
N LEU A 119 4.81 6.71 -9.39
CA LEU A 119 5.61 5.72 -8.66
C LEU A 119 5.80 4.44 -9.48
N ASP A 120 6.61 3.50 -8.97
CA ASP A 120 6.78 2.17 -9.57
C ASP A 120 5.60 1.26 -9.20
N TYR A 121 4.53 1.31 -9.99
CA TYR A 121 3.30 0.54 -9.74
C TYR A 121 3.33 -0.91 -10.19
N VAL A 122 4.50 -1.45 -10.52
CA VAL A 122 4.66 -2.83 -11.01
C VAL A 122 3.61 -3.17 -12.09
N PRO A 123 3.62 -2.47 -13.26
CA PRO A 123 2.57 -2.62 -14.25
C PRO A 123 2.63 -3.97 -14.94
N LEU A 124 1.46 -4.55 -15.23
CA LEU A 124 1.20 -5.73 -16.07
C LEU A 124 1.88 -7.04 -15.67
N HIS A 125 3.14 -7.02 -15.26
CA HIS A 125 3.93 -8.24 -15.02
C HIS A 125 4.44 -8.33 -13.59
N ALA A 126 4.30 -9.52 -12.99
CA ALA A 126 4.85 -9.82 -11.67
C ALA A 126 6.39 -9.68 -11.66
N ARG A 127 6.95 -9.34 -10.50
CA ARG A 127 8.39 -9.11 -10.34
C ARG A 127 8.94 -9.96 -9.20
N HIS A 128 10.06 -10.64 -9.43
CA HIS A 128 10.78 -11.33 -8.36
C HIS A 128 11.42 -10.31 -7.41
N ALA A 129 11.25 -10.55 -6.11
CA ALA A 129 11.84 -9.72 -5.06
C ALA A 129 12.00 -10.52 -3.76
N HIS A 130 13.01 -10.16 -2.96
CA HIS A 130 13.10 -10.62 -1.59
C HIS A 130 12.27 -9.69 -0.70
N LEU A 131 11.22 -10.23 -0.10
CA LEU A 131 10.26 -9.46 0.67
C LEU A 131 10.35 -9.83 2.16
N ASN A 132 10.83 -8.91 2.97
CA ASN A 132 10.90 -9.05 4.44
C ASN A 132 9.87 -8.18 5.14
N CYS A 133 9.67 -6.93 4.67
CA CYS A 133 8.80 -5.96 5.28
C CYS A 133 7.85 -5.37 4.23
N ILE A 134 6.55 -5.49 4.45
CA ILE A 134 5.52 -5.01 3.53
C ILE A 134 4.59 -4.05 4.25
N LEU A 135 4.29 -2.92 3.63
CA LEU A 135 3.26 -2.00 4.07
C LEU A 135 1.97 -2.25 3.27
N ILE A 136 0.85 -2.35 3.96
CA ILE A 136 -0.47 -2.60 3.37
C ILE A 136 -1.39 -1.44 3.73
N ASN A 137 -1.91 -0.73 2.74
CA ASN A 137 -2.86 0.35 2.92
C ASN A 137 -4.29 -0.09 2.62
N ALA A 138 -5.23 0.38 3.42
CA ALA A 138 -6.67 0.28 3.14
C ALA A 138 -7.35 1.62 3.45
N HIS A 139 -8.19 2.08 2.51
CA HIS A 139 -9.00 3.28 2.64
C HIS A 139 -10.47 2.93 2.47
N GLY A 140 -11.31 3.35 3.41
CA GLY A 140 -12.74 3.09 3.41
C GLY A 140 -13.57 4.28 2.94
N LEU A 141 -14.76 3.99 2.42
CA LEU A 141 -15.77 5.01 2.18
C LEU A 141 -16.08 5.73 3.50
N GLY A 142 -16.05 7.06 3.51
CA GLY A 142 -16.24 7.86 4.73
C GLY A 142 -14.93 8.28 5.43
N GLY A 143 -13.77 8.09 4.77
CA GLY A 143 -12.49 8.64 5.25
C GLY A 143 -11.76 7.79 6.29
N GLY A 144 -12.19 6.55 6.51
CA GLY A 144 -11.45 5.62 7.35
C GLY A 144 -10.19 5.12 6.65
N ASN A 145 -9.04 5.21 7.32
CA ASN A 145 -7.75 4.72 6.81
C ASN A 145 -7.18 3.69 7.77
N SER A 146 -6.62 2.62 7.23
CA SER A 146 -5.90 1.59 8.00
C SER A 146 -4.60 1.25 7.31
N CYS A 147 -3.57 0.99 8.10
CA CYS A 147 -2.29 0.55 7.59
C CYS A 147 -1.78 -0.61 8.46
N LEU A 148 -1.22 -1.62 7.81
CA LEU A 148 -0.52 -2.73 8.45
C LEU A 148 0.92 -2.75 7.99
N ILE A 149 1.82 -3.10 8.91
CA ILE A 149 3.19 -3.52 8.61
C ILE A 149 3.27 -5.02 8.88
N THR A 150 3.75 -5.74 7.88
CA THR A 150 3.90 -7.19 7.98
C THR A 150 5.33 -7.58 7.67
N GLU A 151 5.85 -8.58 8.38
CA GLU A 151 7.22 -9.04 8.23
C GLU A 151 7.28 -10.55 8.00
N ARG A 152 8.31 -10.98 7.30
CA ARG A 152 8.63 -12.39 7.12
C ARG A 152 8.99 -12.99 8.48
N VAL A 153 8.38 -14.11 8.80
CA VAL A 153 8.82 -14.95 9.93
C VAL A 153 10.01 -15.78 9.47
N SER A 154 11.08 -15.77 10.27
CA SER A 154 12.31 -16.56 10.05
C SER A 154 12.05 -18.06 10.20
#